data_63b9cfecdf798d9af3c9cbf4e2b1a0c6
#
_entry.id   63b9cfecdf798d9af3c9cbf4e2b1a0c6
#
_cell.length_a   1.000
_cell.length_b   1.000
_cell.length_c   1.000
_cell.angle_alpha   90.00
_cell.angle_beta   90.00
_cell.angle_gamma   90.00
#
_symmetry.space_group_name_H-M   'P 1'
#
loop_
_entity.id
_entity.type
_entity.pdbx_description
1 polymer ?
#
loop_
_entity_poly.entity_id
_entity_poly.type
_entity_poly.pdbx_seq_one_letter_code
_entity_poly.pdbx_strand_id
1 'polypeptide(L)' 'MIRKQQRVVFTFYTTTDAMAMESLCKEKNLGGRMIPVPGEITADCGLAWCAAPEQEETLTNALLAAGILVQGVYRLMI' A
#
# COMPACT_ATOMS: atom_id res chain seq x y z
N MET A 1 8.92 22.02 -4.09
CA MET A 1 9.90 21.00 -3.68
C MET A 1 9.19 19.89 -2.92
N ILE A 2 9.42 18.66 -3.32
CA ILE A 2 8.79 17.49 -2.66
C ILE A 2 9.71 17.06 -1.53
N ARG A 3 9.18 17.03 -0.32
CA ARG A 3 9.90 16.51 0.83
C ARG A 3 9.68 15.02 0.95
N LYS A 4 10.74 14.29 1.25
CA LYS A 4 10.64 12.90 1.64
C LYS A 4 10.02 12.82 3.03
N GLN A 5 9.05 11.94 3.19
CA GLN A 5 8.39 11.68 4.46
C GLN A 5 8.37 10.20 4.72
N GLN A 6 8.28 9.81 5.99
CA GLN A 6 8.11 8.41 6.32
C GLN A 6 6.73 7.96 5.87
N ARG A 7 6.70 6.86 5.12
CA ARG A 7 5.47 6.28 4.58
C ARG A 7 5.44 4.79 4.85
N VAL A 8 4.24 4.24 4.99
CA VAL A 8 4.05 2.80 4.95
C VAL A 8 3.72 2.40 3.51
N VAL A 9 4.37 1.36 3.02
CA VAL A 9 4.20 0.87 1.65
C VAL A 9 3.80 -0.59 1.69
N PHE A 10 2.65 -0.90 1.10
CA PHE A 10 2.14 -2.27 0.99
C PHE A 10 2.43 -2.77 -0.41
N THR A 11 3.06 -3.94 -0.52
CA THR A 11 3.31 -4.58 -1.81
C THR A 11 2.42 -5.80 -1.98
N PHE A 12 2.21 -6.22 -3.22
CA PHE A 12 1.25 -7.24 -3.55
C PHE A 12 1.87 -8.30 -4.45
N TYR A 13 1.29 -9.50 -4.46
CA TYR A 13 1.73 -10.57 -5.36
C TYR A 13 1.22 -10.34 -6.78
N THR A 14 0.06 -9.71 -6.93
CA THR A 14 -0.59 -9.53 -8.24
C THR A 14 -1.15 -8.12 -8.39
N THR A 15 -1.30 -7.69 -9.63
CA THR A 15 -1.95 -6.42 -9.95
C THR A 15 -3.40 -6.41 -9.50
N THR A 16 -4.06 -7.57 -9.55
CA THR A 16 -5.45 -7.70 -9.10
C THR A 16 -5.59 -7.32 -7.63
N ASP A 17 -4.66 -7.78 -6.77
CA ASP A 17 -4.68 -7.43 -5.35
C ASP A 17 -4.41 -5.94 -5.15
N ALA A 18 -3.47 -5.37 -5.90
CA ALA A 18 -3.18 -3.94 -5.83
C ALA A 18 -4.41 -3.11 -6.19
N MET A 19 -5.13 -3.49 -7.24
CA MET A 19 -6.34 -2.80 -7.66
C MET A 19 -7.48 -2.98 -6.66
N ALA A 20 -7.56 -4.16 -6.04
CA ALA A 20 -8.54 -4.41 -4.98
C ALA A 20 -8.29 -3.50 -3.78
N MET A 21 -7.03 -3.26 -3.43
CA MET A 21 -6.64 -2.33 -2.38
C MET A 21 -7.10 -0.91 -2.71
N GLU A 22 -6.90 -0.46 -3.94
CA GLU A 22 -7.33 0.87 -4.37
C GLU A 22 -8.84 1.02 -4.24
N SER A 23 -9.60 0.04 -4.72
CA SER A 23 -11.05 0.04 -4.64
C SER A 23 -11.54 0.04 -3.19
N LEU A 24 -10.92 -0.76 -2.33
CA LEU A 24 -11.24 -0.82 -0.92
C LEU A 24 -11.05 0.53 -0.24
N CYS A 25 -9.93 1.18 -0.52
CA CYS A 25 -9.63 2.47 0.10
C CYS A 25 -10.57 3.58 -0.39
N LYS A 26 -10.97 3.54 -1.66
CA LYS A 26 -11.98 4.47 -2.18
C LYS A 26 -13.32 4.25 -1.50
N GLU A 27 -13.76 3.00 -1.42
CA GLU A 27 -15.06 2.64 -0.87
C GLU A 27 -15.17 3.04 0.61
N LYS A 28 -14.11 2.82 1.37
CA LYS A 28 -14.09 3.09 2.81
C LYS A 28 -13.51 4.45 3.16
N ASN A 29 -13.17 5.23 2.14
CA ASN A 29 -12.58 6.56 2.33
C ASN A 29 -11.31 6.51 3.18
N LEU A 30 -10.46 5.54 2.92
CA LEU A 30 -9.17 5.39 3.59
C LEU A 30 -8.09 6.13 2.80
N GLY A 31 -7.05 6.59 3.50
CA GLY A 31 -5.99 7.36 2.88
C GLY A 31 -4.99 6.54 2.10
N GLY A 32 -4.13 7.24 1.38
CA GLY A 32 -3.07 6.63 0.59
C GLY A 32 -3.29 6.75 -0.90
N ARG A 33 -2.36 6.18 -1.64
CA ARG A 33 -2.41 6.21 -3.11
C ARG A 33 -1.59 5.07 -3.70
N MET A 34 -1.94 4.70 -4.93
CA MET A 34 -1.17 3.73 -5.69
C MET A 34 0.11 4.37 -6.22
N ILE A 35 1.23 3.68 -6.08
CA ILE A 35 2.53 4.12 -6.62
C ILE A 35 3.22 2.94 -7.29
N PRO A 36 4.19 3.19 -8.18
CA PRO A 36 5.09 2.13 -8.61
C PRO A 36 5.91 1.64 -7.41
N VAL A 37 6.24 0.36 -7.39
CA VAL A 37 7.08 -0.20 -6.32
C VAL A 37 8.41 0.54 -6.30
N PRO A 38 8.82 1.09 -5.12
CA PRO A 38 10.12 1.75 -5.00
C PRO A 38 11.28 0.82 -5.32
N GLY A 39 12.36 1.39 -5.87
CA GLY A 39 13.51 0.61 -6.31
C GLY A 39 14.21 -0.20 -5.22
N GLU A 40 14.06 0.22 -3.94
CA GLU A 40 14.64 -0.51 -2.81
C GLU A 40 13.88 -1.80 -2.47
N ILE A 41 12.69 -1.99 -3.04
CA ILE A 41 11.82 -3.12 -2.72
C ILE A 41 11.73 -4.04 -3.93
N THR A 42 11.80 -5.34 -3.70
CA THR A 42 11.49 -6.35 -4.71
C THR A 42 10.11 -6.89 -4.45
N ALA A 43 9.24 -6.85 -5.47
CA ALA A 43 7.89 -7.36 -5.37
C ALA A 43 7.46 -7.97 -6.72
N ASP A 44 6.55 -8.95 -6.66
CA ASP A 44 6.06 -9.60 -7.88
C ASP A 44 5.17 -8.69 -8.70
N CYS A 45 4.38 -7.86 -8.02
CA CYS A 45 3.56 -6.83 -8.66
C CYS A 45 4.36 -5.54 -8.77
N GLY A 46 4.23 -4.83 -9.89
CA GLY A 46 4.90 -3.55 -10.09
C GLY A 46 4.25 -2.37 -9.40
N LEU A 47 3.13 -2.58 -8.70
CA LEU A 47 2.37 -1.52 -8.03
C LEU A 47 2.36 -1.74 -6.53
N ALA A 48 2.29 -0.62 -5.78
CA ALA A 48 2.25 -0.65 -4.33
C ALA A 48 1.28 0.41 -3.83
N TRP A 49 0.84 0.26 -2.57
CA TRP A 49 -0.01 1.27 -1.92
C TRP A 49 0.83 2.01 -0.89
N CYS A 50 0.83 3.34 -0.99
CA CYS A 50 1.62 4.22 -0.13
C CYS A 50 0.67 5.05 0.72
N ALA A 51 0.91 5.08 2.03
CA ALA A 51 0.07 5.81 2.97
C ALA A 51 0.89 6.37 4.13
N ALA A 52 0.25 7.21 4.95
CA ALA A 52 0.86 7.72 6.16
C ALA A 52 1.09 6.57 7.15
N PRO A 53 2.20 6.57 7.91
CA PRO A 53 2.51 5.47 8.83
C PRO A 53 1.42 5.21 9.88
N GLU A 54 0.74 6.26 10.31
CA GLU A 54 -0.34 6.14 11.30
C GLU A 54 -1.52 5.32 10.80
N GLN A 55 -1.64 5.12 9.51
CA GLN A 55 -2.73 4.35 8.91
C GLN A 55 -2.42 2.87 8.75
N GLU A 56 -1.21 2.44 9.08
CA GLU A 56 -0.79 1.06 8.86
C GLU A 56 -1.76 0.06 9.47
N GLU A 57 -2.13 0.25 10.74
CA GLU A 57 -3.02 -0.67 11.44
C GLU A 57 -4.42 -0.70 10.81
N THR A 58 -4.97 0.47 10.54
CA THR A 58 -6.29 0.59 9.91
C THR A 58 -6.33 -0.10 8.55
N LEU A 59 -5.31 0.14 7.73
CA LEU A 59 -5.22 -0.45 6.41
C LEU A 59 -5.01 -1.96 6.48
N THR A 60 -4.15 -2.42 7.39
CA THR A 60 -3.91 -3.84 7.58
C THR A 60 -5.19 -4.57 7.97
N ASN A 61 -5.96 -4.01 8.90
CA ASN A 61 -7.23 -4.60 9.32
C ASN A 61 -8.24 -4.64 8.17
N ALA A 62 -8.30 -3.58 7.36
CA ALA A 62 -9.20 -3.52 6.21
C ALA A 62 -8.81 -4.57 5.16
N LEU A 63 -7.52 -4.74 4.90
CA LEU A 63 -7.01 -5.74 3.95
C LEU A 63 -7.37 -7.16 4.39
N LEU A 64 -7.16 -7.44 5.68
CA LEU A 64 -7.47 -8.76 6.23
C LEU A 64 -8.96 -9.06 6.12
N ALA A 65 -9.81 -8.08 6.45
CA ALA A 65 -11.25 -8.25 6.37
C ALA A 65 -11.73 -8.47 4.93
N ALA A 66 -11.05 -7.86 3.95
CA ALA A 66 -11.42 -7.98 2.55
C ALA A 66 -10.78 -9.19 1.86
N GLY A 67 -9.88 -9.91 2.53
CA GLY A 67 -9.21 -11.06 1.95
C GLY A 67 -8.16 -10.70 0.90
N ILE A 68 -7.61 -9.50 0.96
CA ILE A 68 -6.57 -9.06 0.04
C ILE A 68 -5.20 -9.51 0.54
N LEU A 69 -4.45 -10.20 -0.31
CA LEU A 69 -3.11 -10.70 0.05
C LEU A 69 -2.07 -9.60 -0.13
N VAL A 70 -1.22 -9.42 0.88
CA VAL A 70 -0.12 -8.46 0.89
C VAL A 70 1.18 -9.23 0.89
N GLN A 71 2.09 -8.92 -0.03
CA GLN A 71 3.39 -9.57 -0.10
C GLN A 71 4.33 -9.03 0.97
N GLY A 72 4.31 -7.73 1.21
CA GLY A 72 5.15 -7.13 2.24
C GLY A 72 4.65 -5.77 2.67
N VAL A 73 5.11 -5.34 3.84
CA VAL A 73 4.81 -4.02 4.40
C VAL A 73 6.14 -3.39 4.79
N TYR A 74 6.38 -2.19 4.30
CA TYR A 74 7.66 -1.51 4.48
C TYR A 74 7.43 -0.09 4.95
N ARG A 75 8.39 0.44 5.72
CA ARG A 75 8.41 1.86 6.08
C ARG A 75 9.60 2.50 5.39
N LEU A 76 9.31 3.47 4.55
CA LEU A 76 10.30 4.12 3.70
C LEU A 76 10.19 5.64 3.78
N MET A 77 11.30 6.29 3.50
CA MET A 77 11.34 7.76 3.33
C MET A 77 11.20 8.06 1.85
N ILE A 78 10.01 8.42 1.45
CA ILE A 78 9.74 8.72 0.03
C ILE A 78 8.81 9.91 -0.17
#